data_c13a3243acc0eedbb26e5b994d9e8a7b
#
_entry.id   c13a3243acc0eedbb26e5b994d9e8a7b
#
_cell.length_a   1.000
_cell.length_b   1.000
_cell.length_c   1.000
_cell.angle_alpha   90.00
_cell.angle_beta   90.00
_cell.angle_gamma   90.00
#
_symmetry.space_group_name_H-M   'P 1'
#
loop_
_entity.id
_entity.type
_entity.pdbx_description
1 polymer ?
#
loop_
_entity_poly.entity_id
_entity_poly.type
_entity_poly.pdbx_seq_one_letter_code
_entity_poly.pdbx_strand_id
1 'polypeptide(L)'
;MSKILIIGAGAMGTAFSIPCVDNGHSVALIGSPLEDKLIEKLNKGKRFHQTLDCYLPKKLKLFKANKLYETFKSKPNVVVIAVNSMGIEWIGKILSKFHNPKVPIILLTKGLTIFNKRIEPLSYKLLSIIKKNQFSKFKNLSITSVAGPCIAKSLAKKKRTSVVFSNEFLENVNRHK
;
A
#
# COMPACT_ATOMS: atom_id res chain seq x y z
N MET A 1 9.58 1.83 -16.33
CA MET A 1 8.63 2.74 -15.60
C MET A 1 7.38 1.96 -15.27
N SER A 2 6.99 1.85 -13.99
CA SER A 2 5.79 1.11 -13.54
C SER A 2 4.74 2.06 -13.02
N LYS A 3 3.46 1.63 -13.09
CA LYS A 3 2.34 2.32 -12.43
C LYS A 3 2.14 1.70 -11.05
N ILE A 4 2.34 2.46 -9.99
CA ILE A 4 2.22 2.00 -8.61
C ILE A 4 1.00 2.67 -7.97
N LEU A 5 0.09 1.85 -7.44
CA LEU A 5 -1.06 2.31 -6.67
C LEU A 5 -0.78 2.06 -5.19
N ILE A 6 -0.70 3.13 -4.39
CA ILE A 6 -0.51 3.05 -2.94
C ILE A 6 -1.82 3.41 -2.26
N ILE A 7 -2.33 2.55 -1.39
CA ILE A 7 -3.60 2.71 -0.67
C ILE A 7 -3.32 2.87 0.83
N GLY A 8 -3.64 4.04 1.35
CA GLY A 8 -3.30 4.53 2.69
C GLY A 8 -2.30 5.68 2.62
N ALA A 9 -2.78 6.90 2.87
CA ALA A 9 -1.98 8.13 2.85
C ALA A 9 -1.46 8.51 4.25
N GLY A 10 -1.37 7.55 5.14
CA GLY A 10 -0.68 7.71 6.42
C GLY A 10 0.82 7.92 6.22
N ALA A 11 1.54 8.09 7.35
CA ALA A 11 2.98 8.40 7.30
C ALA A 11 3.78 7.41 6.44
N MET A 12 3.57 6.09 6.59
CA MET A 12 4.37 5.09 5.86
C MET A 12 4.03 5.04 4.37
N GLY A 13 2.73 5.04 3.99
CA GLY A 13 2.34 5.03 2.58
C GLY A 13 2.81 6.27 1.83
N THR A 14 2.70 7.44 2.48
CA THR A 14 3.20 8.69 1.93
C THR A 14 4.74 8.68 1.82
N ALA A 15 5.46 8.22 2.84
CA ALA A 15 6.91 8.14 2.81
C ALA A 15 7.41 7.17 1.72
N PHE A 16 6.75 6.03 1.56
CA PHE A 16 7.10 5.03 0.55
C PHE A 16 6.86 5.54 -0.88
N SER A 17 5.88 6.44 -1.08
CA SER A 17 5.62 7.03 -2.39
C SER A 17 6.77 7.88 -2.92
N ILE A 18 7.57 8.49 -2.03
CA ILE A 18 8.63 9.42 -2.40
C ILE A 18 9.73 8.73 -3.22
N PRO A 19 10.41 7.68 -2.71
CA PRO A 19 11.44 6.99 -3.49
C PRO A 19 10.87 6.34 -4.76
N CYS A 20 9.60 5.90 -4.76
CA CYS A 20 8.97 5.38 -5.97
C CYS A 20 8.87 6.45 -7.08
N VAL A 21 8.49 7.68 -6.72
CA VAL A 21 8.45 8.81 -7.67
C VAL A 21 9.86 9.21 -8.10
N ASP A 22 10.81 9.28 -7.17
CA ASP A 22 12.20 9.65 -7.45
C ASP A 22 12.88 8.69 -8.43
N ASN A 23 12.52 7.40 -8.37
CA ASN A 23 12.97 6.38 -9.31
C ASN A 23 12.17 6.35 -10.64
N GLY A 24 11.39 7.39 -10.91
CA GLY A 24 10.70 7.56 -12.19
C GLY A 24 9.41 6.77 -12.37
N HIS A 25 8.86 6.15 -11.31
CA HIS A 25 7.58 5.46 -11.41
C HIS A 25 6.39 6.42 -11.43
N SER A 26 5.30 6.03 -12.10
CA SER A 26 4.02 6.73 -12.02
C SER A 26 3.28 6.29 -10.76
N VAL A 27 3.21 7.15 -9.76
CA VAL A 27 2.66 6.81 -8.44
C VAL A 27 1.34 7.53 -8.20
N ALA A 28 0.32 6.76 -7.82
CA ALA A 28 -0.95 7.25 -7.29
C ALA A 28 -1.04 6.87 -5.80
N LEU A 29 -1.16 7.85 -4.93
CA LEU A 29 -1.39 7.68 -3.50
C LEU A 29 -2.85 8.01 -3.19
N ILE A 30 -3.57 7.05 -2.61
CA ILE A 30 -4.97 7.18 -2.24
C ILE A 30 -5.10 7.14 -0.73
N GLY A 31 -5.83 8.11 -0.17
CA GLY A 31 -6.24 8.08 1.22
C GLY A 31 -7.29 6.98 1.50
N SER A 32 -7.27 6.44 2.70
CA SER A 32 -8.46 5.79 3.27
C SER A 32 -9.53 6.86 3.57
N PRO A 33 -10.79 6.48 3.85
CA PRO A 33 -11.81 7.45 4.25
C PRO A 33 -11.40 8.35 5.42
N LEU A 34 -10.55 7.85 6.31
CA LEU A 34 -10.02 8.62 7.45
C LEU A 34 -8.99 9.69 7.06
N GLU A 35 -8.42 9.59 5.86
CA GLU A 35 -7.33 10.44 5.37
C GLU A 35 -7.78 11.44 4.30
N ASP A 36 -9.08 11.48 3.96
CA ASP A 36 -9.60 12.38 2.93
C ASP A 36 -9.34 13.87 3.21
N LYS A 37 -9.41 14.29 4.49
CA LYS A 37 -9.06 15.66 4.90
C LYS A 37 -7.57 15.96 4.70
N LEU A 38 -6.69 14.98 4.97
CA LEU A 38 -5.27 15.12 4.73
C LEU A 38 -4.97 15.28 3.23
N ILE A 39 -5.54 14.42 2.40
CA ILE A 39 -5.39 14.48 0.94
C ILE A 39 -5.88 15.85 0.41
N GLU A 40 -7.00 16.34 0.89
CA GLU A 40 -7.53 17.65 0.49
C GLU A 40 -6.56 18.77 0.85
N LYS A 41 -6.03 18.79 2.09
CA LYS A 41 -5.05 19.76 2.54
C LYS A 41 -3.78 19.73 1.68
N LEU A 42 -3.28 18.54 1.34
CA LEU A 42 -2.10 18.36 0.50
C LEU A 42 -2.32 18.83 -0.94
N ASN A 43 -3.52 18.65 -1.50
CA ASN A 43 -3.85 19.09 -2.84
C ASN A 43 -4.05 20.61 -2.95
N LYS A 44 -4.69 21.23 -1.95
CA LYS A 44 -4.95 22.69 -1.92
C LYS A 44 -3.75 23.52 -1.48
N GLY A 45 -2.81 22.93 -0.73
CA GLY A 45 -1.69 23.62 -0.13
C GLY A 45 -0.36 23.41 -0.87
N LYS A 46 0.72 23.71 -0.15
CA LYS A 46 2.11 23.57 -0.65
C LYS A 46 2.60 22.10 -0.71
N ARG A 47 1.71 21.13 -0.53
CA ARG A 47 2.03 19.69 -0.48
C ARG A 47 3.00 19.31 0.66
N PHE A 48 3.01 20.09 1.73
CA PHE A 48 3.82 19.82 2.93
C PHE A 48 3.11 18.84 3.85
N HIS A 49 3.73 17.68 4.09
CA HIS A 49 3.22 16.65 4.99
C HIS A 49 3.78 16.84 6.41
N GLN A 50 2.96 17.33 7.33
CA GLN A 50 3.38 17.72 8.69
C GLN A 50 4.08 16.59 9.45
N THR A 51 3.49 15.39 9.51
CA THR A 51 4.06 14.25 10.25
C THR A 51 5.41 13.80 9.70
N LEU A 52 5.63 13.89 8.40
CA LEU A 52 6.89 13.51 7.74
C LEU A 52 7.88 14.69 7.73
N ASP A 53 7.40 15.90 7.96
CA ASP A 53 8.19 17.11 7.91
C ASP A 53 8.94 17.25 6.58
N CYS A 54 8.21 17.11 5.47
CA CYS A 54 8.75 17.23 4.12
C CYS A 54 7.70 17.62 3.08
N TYR A 55 8.17 18.14 1.95
CA TYR A 55 7.35 18.38 0.76
C TYR A 55 7.23 17.11 -0.08
N LEU A 56 6.02 16.87 -0.58
CA LEU A 56 5.77 15.75 -1.48
C LEU A 56 6.14 16.07 -2.93
N PRO A 57 6.66 15.10 -3.70
CA PRO A 57 7.00 15.29 -5.10
C PRO A 57 5.81 15.81 -5.92
N LYS A 58 6.05 16.78 -6.80
CA LYS A 58 4.99 17.37 -7.67
C LYS A 58 4.33 16.30 -8.56
N LYS A 59 5.08 15.29 -9.01
CA LYS A 59 4.61 14.20 -9.87
C LYS A 59 3.75 13.15 -9.13
N LEU A 60 3.75 13.14 -7.79
CA LEU A 60 2.91 12.23 -7.01
C LEU A 60 1.43 12.60 -7.18
N LYS A 61 0.61 11.69 -7.66
CA LYS A 61 -0.83 11.89 -7.78
C LYS A 61 -1.53 11.56 -6.47
N LEU A 62 -2.34 12.48 -5.94
CA LEU A 62 -3.04 12.33 -4.66
C LEU A 62 -4.55 12.24 -4.89
N PHE A 63 -5.19 11.21 -4.34
CA PHE A 63 -6.61 10.96 -4.51
C PHE A 63 -7.29 10.66 -3.18
N LYS A 64 -8.53 11.11 -3.02
CA LYS A 64 -9.42 10.74 -1.93
C LYS A 64 -9.93 9.30 -2.09
N ALA A 65 -10.42 8.70 -1.01
CA ALA A 65 -10.93 7.33 -1.00
C ALA A 65 -12.04 7.05 -2.04
N ASN A 66 -12.88 8.03 -2.36
CA ASN A 66 -13.93 7.89 -3.35
C ASN A 66 -13.42 7.65 -4.78
N LYS A 67 -12.14 7.97 -5.07
CA LYS A 67 -11.50 7.71 -6.37
C LYS A 67 -10.84 6.34 -6.49
N LEU A 68 -10.92 5.50 -5.44
CA LEU A 68 -10.23 4.22 -5.39
C LEU A 68 -10.63 3.29 -6.57
N TYR A 69 -11.91 3.23 -6.91
CA TYR A 69 -12.39 2.42 -8.02
C TYR A 69 -11.80 2.87 -9.38
N GLU A 70 -11.75 4.16 -9.62
CA GLU A 70 -11.18 4.73 -10.86
C GLU A 70 -9.68 4.40 -10.99
N THR A 71 -8.97 4.36 -9.85
CA THR A 71 -7.54 4.06 -9.87
C THR A 71 -7.23 2.58 -10.16
N PHE A 72 -8.10 1.65 -9.79
CA PHE A 72 -7.98 0.27 -10.25
C PHE A 72 -8.18 0.15 -11.77
N LYS A 73 -9.08 0.95 -12.36
CA LYS A 73 -9.27 1.00 -13.83
C LYS A 73 -8.01 1.48 -14.57
N SER A 74 -7.13 2.23 -13.94
CA SER A 74 -5.86 2.67 -14.53
C SER A 74 -4.85 1.53 -14.77
N LYS A 75 -5.18 0.30 -14.37
CA LYS A 75 -4.38 -0.93 -14.52
C LYS A 75 -2.99 -0.75 -13.88
N PRO A 76 -2.88 -0.65 -12.56
CA PRO A 76 -1.58 -0.56 -11.88
C PRO A 76 -0.76 -1.85 -12.12
N ASN A 77 0.55 -1.72 -12.15
CA ASN A 77 1.47 -2.85 -12.22
C ASN A 77 1.73 -3.44 -10.82
N VAL A 78 1.61 -2.62 -9.77
CA VAL A 78 1.78 -3.02 -8.37
C VAL A 78 0.74 -2.29 -7.52
N VAL A 79 0.16 -2.99 -6.55
CA VAL A 79 -0.70 -2.41 -5.51
C VAL A 79 0.01 -2.49 -4.17
N VAL A 80 0.17 -1.37 -3.50
CA VAL A 80 0.81 -1.26 -2.18
C VAL A 80 -0.26 -0.89 -1.15
N ILE A 81 -0.37 -1.71 -0.11
CA ILE A 81 -1.32 -1.50 0.99
C ILE A 81 -0.57 -0.90 2.18
N ALA A 82 -0.96 0.29 2.59
CA ALA A 82 -0.34 1.07 3.67
C ALA A 82 -1.38 1.62 4.66
N VAL A 83 -2.57 1.04 4.71
CA VAL A 83 -3.59 1.37 5.71
C VAL A 83 -3.15 0.90 7.10
N ASN A 84 -3.77 1.41 8.18
CA ASN A 84 -3.53 0.86 9.51
C ASN A 84 -4.14 -0.56 9.65
N SER A 85 -3.85 -1.26 10.75
CA SER A 85 -4.32 -2.63 10.99
C SER A 85 -5.85 -2.76 10.97
N MET A 86 -6.58 -1.72 11.42
CA MET A 86 -8.05 -1.68 11.38
C MET A 86 -8.59 -1.56 9.95
N GLY A 87 -7.83 -0.95 9.04
CA GLY A 87 -8.21 -0.80 7.63
C GLY A 87 -8.04 -2.07 6.78
N ILE A 88 -7.41 -3.12 7.31
CA ILE A 88 -7.16 -4.38 6.56
C ILE A 88 -8.47 -5.03 6.10
N GLU A 89 -9.50 -5.03 6.94
CA GLU A 89 -10.79 -5.63 6.56
C GLU A 89 -11.48 -4.81 5.48
N TRP A 90 -11.46 -3.49 5.60
CA TRP A 90 -12.01 -2.57 4.60
C TRP A 90 -11.36 -2.77 3.23
N ILE A 91 -10.02 -2.73 3.18
CA ILE A 91 -9.33 -2.85 1.89
C ILE A 91 -9.41 -4.27 1.33
N GLY A 92 -9.43 -5.31 2.17
CA GLY A 92 -9.60 -6.68 1.73
C GLY A 92 -10.92 -6.91 0.99
N LYS A 93 -12.04 -6.34 1.49
CA LYS A 93 -13.35 -6.37 0.81
C LYS A 93 -13.33 -5.66 -0.55
N ILE A 94 -12.57 -4.57 -0.68
CA ILE A 94 -12.42 -3.85 -1.95
C ILE A 94 -11.57 -4.64 -2.94
N LEU A 95 -10.42 -5.15 -2.49
CA LEU A 95 -9.53 -5.95 -3.32
C LEU A 95 -10.21 -7.21 -3.85
N SER A 96 -11.03 -7.89 -3.05
CA SER A 96 -11.79 -9.07 -3.51
C SER A 96 -12.67 -8.76 -4.71
N LYS A 97 -13.21 -7.55 -4.81
CA LYS A 97 -14.09 -7.12 -5.90
C LYS A 97 -13.33 -6.61 -7.13
N PHE A 98 -12.32 -5.79 -6.92
CA PHE A 98 -11.74 -4.97 -7.98
C PHE A 98 -10.31 -5.32 -8.36
N HIS A 99 -9.59 -6.09 -7.53
CA HIS A 99 -8.20 -6.42 -7.79
C HIS A 99 -8.04 -7.44 -8.94
N ASN A 100 -7.04 -7.20 -9.79
CA ASN A 100 -6.60 -8.17 -10.77
C ASN A 100 -5.59 -9.14 -10.10
N PRO A 101 -5.87 -10.45 -10.01
CA PRO A 101 -5.01 -11.40 -9.32
C PRO A 101 -3.60 -11.55 -9.91
N LYS A 102 -3.39 -11.10 -11.13
CA LYS A 102 -2.06 -11.08 -11.78
C LYS A 102 -1.18 -9.91 -11.32
N VAL A 103 -1.76 -8.91 -10.65
CA VAL A 103 -1.04 -7.74 -10.14
C VAL A 103 -0.56 -8.04 -8.72
N PRO A 104 0.75 -7.94 -8.43
CA PRO A 104 1.29 -8.21 -7.10
C PRO A 104 0.80 -7.19 -6.07
N ILE A 105 0.62 -7.69 -4.84
CA ILE A 105 0.28 -6.87 -3.67
C ILE A 105 1.47 -6.82 -2.73
N ILE A 106 1.87 -5.61 -2.34
CA ILE A 106 2.86 -5.34 -1.29
C ILE A 106 2.12 -4.78 -0.07
N LEU A 107 2.34 -5.37 1.10
CA LEU A 107 1.77 -4.93 2.36
C LEU A 107 2.83 -4.23 3.22
N LEU A 108 2.66 -2.92 3.45
CA LEU A 108 3.50 -2.13 4.36
C LEU A 108 2.97 -2.14 5.79
N THR A 109 1.70 -2.52 5.98
CA THR A 109 1.08 -2.60 7.30
C THR A 109 1.72 -3.73 8.09
N LYS A 110 2.35 -3.38 9.20
CA LYS A 110 3.03 -4.33 10.09
C LYS A 110 2.08 -4.77 11.20
N GLY A 111 2.29 -5.99 11.70
CA GLY A 111 1.63 -6.46 12.90
C GLY A 111 1.05 -7.87 12.77
N LEU A 112 0.57 -8.34 13.91
CA LEU A 112 -0.11 -9.62 14.08
C LEU A 112 -1.57 -9.36 14.43
N THR A 113 -2.41 -10.35 14.21
CA THR A 113 -3.84 -10.32 14.56
C THR A 113 -4.25 -11.69 15.07
N ILE A 114 -5.30 -11.73 15.89
CA ILE A 114 -5.96 -12.98 16.21
C ILE A 114 -6.95 -13.27 15.08
N PHE A 115 -6.72 -14.33 14.35
CA PHE A 115 -7.56 -14.78 13.25
C PHE A 115 -7.73 -16.30 13.33
N ASN A 116 -8.98 -16.79 13.28
CA ASN A 116 -9.31 -18.21 13.45
C ASN A 116 -8.69 -18.81 14.75
N LYS A 117 -8.74 -18.08 15.85
CA LYS A 117 -8.18 -18.47 17.18
C LYS A 117 -6.66 -18.68 17.19
N ARG A 118 -5.95 -18.16 16.19
CA ARG A 118 -4.48 -18.20 16.11
C ARG A 118 -3.92 -16.79 15.94
N ILE A 119 -2.67 -16.62 16.34
CA ILE A 119 -1.92 -15.39 16.08
C ILE A 119 -1.36 -15.51 14.66
N GLU A 120 -1.81 -14.63 13.77
CA GLU A 120 -1.46 -14.67 12.35
C GLU A 120 -0.93 -13.31 11.88
N PRO A 121 -0.03 -13.26 10.88
CA PRO A 121 0.35 -12.03 10.23
C PRO A 121 -0.84 -11.35 9.56
N LEU A 122 -0.83 -10.02 9.50
CA LEU A 122 -1.91 -9.26 8.82
C LEU A 122 -2.03 -9.59 7.33
N SER A 123 -0.96 -10.04 6.68
CA SER A 123 -0.98 -10.54 5.30
C SER A 123 -1.88 -11.77 5.14
N TYR A 124 -1.85 -12.68 6.11
CA TYR A 124 -2.71 -13.86 6.13
C TYR A 124 -4.20 -13.48 6.24
N LYS A 125 -4.52 -12.58 7.18
CA LYS A 125 -5.88 -12.04 7.34
C LYS A 125 -6.36 -11.37 6.05
N LEU A 126 -5.53 -10.51 5.45
CA LEU A 126 -5.86 -9.82 4.20
C LEU A 126 -6.13 -10.81 3.07
N LEU A 127 -5.23 -11.78 2.88
CA LEU A 127 -5.37 -12.81 1.85
C LEU A 127 -6.63 -13.64 2.03
N SER A 128 -6.96 -14.04 3.26
CA SER A 128 -8.17 -14.79 3.60
C SER A 128 -9.43 -13.99 3.25
N ILE A 129 -9.48 -12.69 3.55
CA ILE A 129 -10.62 -11.83 3.21
C ILE A 129 -10.78 -11.72 1.68
N ILE A 130 -9.68 -11.55 0.94
CA ILE A 130 -9.71 -11.47 -0.52
C ILE A 130 -10.25 -12.77 -1.12
N LYS A 131 -9.80 -13.93 -0.63
CA LYS A 131 -10.16 -15.24 -1.15
C LYS A 131 -11.56 -15.72 -0.75
N LYS A 132 -12.13 -15.21 0.34
CA LYS A 132 -13.35 -15.73 0.99
C LYS A 132 -14.49 -16.05 0.03
N ASN A 133 -14.80 -15.17 -0.92
CA ASN A 133 -15.93 -15.33 -1.85
C ASN A 133 -15.50 -15.56 -3.31
N GLN A 134 -14.20 -15.63 -3.60
CA GLN A 134 -13.67 -15.72 -4.96
C GLN A 134 -12.37 -16.54 -4.98
N PHE A 135 -12.39 -17.71 -4.33
CA PHE A 135 -11.20 -18.54 -4.16
C PHE A 135 -10.56 -18.94 -5.49
N SER A 136 -11.35 -19.38 -6.47
CA SER A 136 -10.86 -19.78 -7.79
C SER A 136 -10.11 -18.65 -8.51
N LYS A 137 -10.65 -17.43 -8.46
CA LYS A 137 -10.04 -16.23 -9.04
C LYS A 137 -8.68 -15.89 -8.41
N PHE A 138 -8.57 -16.06 -7.09
CA PHE A 138 -7.41 -15.64 -6.31
C PHE A 138 -6.54 -16.80 -5.81
N LYS A 139 -6.71 -18.02 -6.38
CA LYS A 139 -6.00 -19.22 -5.94
C LYS A 139 -4.48 -18.99 -5.78
N ASN A 140 -3.86 -18.38 -6.77
CA ASN A 140 -2.40 -18.16 -6.82
C ASN A 140 -1.98 -16.77 -6.32
N LEU A 141 -2.91 -15.98 -5.74
CA LEU A 141 -2.55 -14.69 -5.16
C LEU A 141 -1.76 -14.92 -3.88
N SER A 142 -0.62 -14.27 -3.79
CA SER A 142 0.16 -14.12 -2.56
C SER A 142 0.38 -12.65 -2.24
N ILE A 143 0.72 -12.34 -0.99
CA ILE A 143 0.98 -10.98 -0.53
C ILE A 143 2.42 -10.91 -0.03
N THR A 144 3.18 -9.98 -0.59
CA THR A 144 4.54 -9.68 -0.11
C THR A 144 4.46 -8.68 1.04
N SER A 145 4.86 -9.10 2.23
CA SER A 145 4.94 -8.23 3.40
C SER A 145 6.29 -7.51 3.44
N VAL A 146 6.27 -6.26 3.89
CA VAL A 146 7.48 -5.46 4.12
C VAL A 146 7.67 -5.25 5.60
N ALA A 147 8.81 -5.68 6.11
CA ALA A 147 9.23 -5.56 7.51
C ALA A 147 10.58 -4.83 7.61
N GLY A 148 11.16 -4.80 8.80
CA GLY A 148 12.48 -4.22 9.05
C GLY A 148 12.43 -2.84 9.71
N PRO A 149 13.61 -2.28 10.06
CA PRO A 149 13.75 -1.05 10.86
C PRO A 149 13.58 0.22 10.03
N CYS A 150 12.61 0.24 9.12
CA CYS A 150 12.28 1.40 8.30
C CYS A 150 11.28 2.29 9.01
N ILE A 151 11.70 3.52 9.33
CA ILE A 151 10.87 4.58 9.93
C ILE A 151 10.42 5.54 8.83
N ALA A 152 9.12 5.84 8.77
CA ALA A 152 8.52 6.68 7.73
C ALA A 152 9.23 8.04 7.55
N LYS A 153 9.52 8.75 8.65
CA LYS A 153 10.21 10.04 8.61
C LYS A 153 11.63 9.94 8.05
N SER A 154 12.36 8.86 8.35
CA SER A 154 13.70 8.61 7.82
C SER A 154 13.66 8.31 6.32
N LEU A 155 12.70 7.47 5.89
CA LEU A 155 12.48 7.15 4.49
C LEU A 155 12.11 8.40 3.67
N ALA A 156 11.19 9.22 4.18
CA ALA A 156 10.78 10.46 3.53
C ALA A 156 11.93 11.47 3.37
N LYS A 157 12.85 11.49 4.33
CA LYS A 157 14.07 12.33 4.30
C LYS A 157 15.25 11.67 3.56
N LYS A 158 14.99 10.56 2.84
CA LYS A 158 16.00 9.82 2.04
C LYS A 158 17.21 9.33 2.86
N LYS A 159 17.01 9.10 4.15
CA LYS A 159 18.05 8.49 4.98
C LYS A 159 18.16 7.01 4.65
N ARG A 160 19.38 6.46 4.77
CA ARG A 160 19.61 5.02 4.59
C ARG A 160 18.75 4.24 5.57
N THR A 161 18.05 3.24 5.07
CA THR A 161 17.19 2.35 5.85
C THR A 161 17.17 0.98 5.20
N SER A 162 16.77 -0.04 5.96
CA SER A 162 16.68 -1.41 5.47
C SER A 162 15.25 -1.90 5.59
N VAL A 163 14.84 -2.68 4.61
CA VAL A 163 13.56 -3.38 4.60
C VAL A 163 13.79 -4.85 4.26
N VAL A 164 12.90 -5.69 4.76
CA VAL A 164 12.84 -7.11 4.44
C VAL A 164 11.53 -7.37 3.69
N PHE A 165 11.63 -7.95 2.51
CA PHE A 165 10.48 -8.46 1.79
C PHE A 165 10.28 -9.94 2.15
N SER A 166 9.08 -10.30 2.55
CA SER A 166 8.70 -11.67 2.92
C SER A 166 7.46 -12.09 2.14
N ASN A 167 7.52 -13.26 1.52
CA ASN A 167 6.41 -13.85 0.79
C ASN A 167 6.44 -15.37 0.97
N GLU A 168 5.30 -16.01 0.86
CA GLU A 168 5.17 -17.48 0.90
C GLU A 168 5.93 -18.15 -0.27
N PHE A 169 6.04 -17.45 -1.42
CA PHE A 169 6.77 -17.91 -2.60
C PHE A 169 7.96 -17.01 -2.88
N LEU A 170 9.18 -17.55 -2.83
CA LEU A 170 10.43 -16.81 -3.06
C LEU A 170 10.49 -16.08 -4.42
N GLU A 171 9.92 -16.69 -5.46
CA GLU A 171 9.81 -16.09 -6.79
C GLU A 171 9.12 -14.71 -6.77
N ASN A 172 8.13 -14.54 -5.90
CA ASN A 172 7.40 -13.28 -5.78
C ASN A 172 8.21 -12.19 -5.06
N VAL A 173 9.17 -12.56 -4.21
CA VAL A 173 10.09 -11.60 -3.57
C VAL A 173 11.03 -10.99 -4.61
N ASN A 174 11.53 -11.78 -5.53
CA ASN A 174 12.47 -11.34 -6.55
C ASN A 174 11.86 -10.37 -7.57
N ARG A 175 10.54 -10.36 -7.74
CA ARG A 175 9.81 -9.43 -8.61
C ARG A 175 9.75 -7.99 -8.06
N HIS A 176 10.12 -7.79 -6.79
CA HIS A 176 10.01 -6.50 -6.09
C HIS A 176 11.37 -5.88 -5.75
N LYS A 177 12.46 -6.47 -6.19
CA LYS A 177 13.83 -5.95 -6.04
C LYS A 177 14.19 -4.87 -7.11
#